data_8e4d10ca523b205544b78a53e071d85b
#
_entry.id   8e4d10ca523b205544b78a53e071d85b
#
_cell.length_a   1.000
_cell.length_b   1.000
_cell.length_c   1.000
_cell.angle_alpha   90.00
_cell.angle_beta   90.00
_cell.angle_gamma   90.00
#
_symmetry.space_group_name_H-M   'P 1'
#
loop_
_entity.id
_entity.type
_entity.pdbx_description
1 polymer ?
#
loop_
_entity_poly.entity_id
_entity_poly.type
_entity_poly.pdbx_seq_one_letter_code
_entity_poly.pdbx_strand_id
1 'polypeptide(L)'
;MYKRQLHVHSKYALALSCLKDPTLPPIDQNTMRFYNRVAVYKEFGGLGFEEESEKMANSIGNYNILLLANHGILTAAPTIAQAFDDLYYFEKACETYITALSTGKELNVASPEIAEKTAQDWENYSTDMGELHLKAVRSILDSEDPSYKPVSYTHLTLPTKA
;
A
#
# COMPACT_ATOMS: atom_id res chain seq x y z
N MET A 1 8.25 -16.83 6.95
CA MET A 1 7.50 -16.81 5.68
C MET A 1 7.97 -15.57 4.91
N TYR A 2 8.41 -15.72 3.66
CA TYR A 2 8.85 -14.56 2.87
C TYR A 2 7.63 -13.73 2.46
N LYS A 3 7.57 -12.47 2.87
CA LYS A 3 6.56 -11.51 2.41
C LYS A 3 6.96 -10.92 1.06
N ARG A 4 5.96 -10.59 0.23
CA ARG A 4 6.14 -9.76 -0.96
C ARG A 4 5.99 -8.31 -0.55
N GLN A 5 6.80 -7.42 -1.13
CA GLN A 5 6.86 -6.02 -0.74
C GLN A 5 6.60 -5.12 -1.95
N LEU A 6 5.88 -4.04 -1.71
CA LEU A 6 5.73 -2.90 -2.62
C LEU A 6 6.11 -1.64 -1.86
N HIS A 7 6.88 -0.78 -2.49
CA HIS A 7 7.24 0.54 -1.97
C HIS A 7 6.95 1.59 -3.02
N VAL A 8 6.24 2.65 -2.63
CA VAL A 8 5.89 3.76 -3.52
C VAL A 8 5.84 5.08 -2.77
N HIS A 9 5.96 6.18 -3.51
CA HIS A 9 5.74 7.54 -3.07
C HIS A 9 4.40 8.05 -3.61
N SER A 10 3.31 7.34 -3.31
CA SER A 10 1.99 7.71 -3.77
C SER A 10 1.50 8.99 -3.10
N LYS A 11 0.68 9.76 -3.80
CA LYS A 11 0.37 11.17 -3.47
C LYS A 11 -0.15 11.36 -2.05
N TYR A 12 -1.13 10.58 -1.65
CA TYR A 12 -1.83 10.80 -0.38
C TYR A 12 -1.17 10.08 0.79
N ALA A 13 -0.61 8.89 0.58
CA ALA A 13 0.21 8.24 1.61
C ALA A 13 1.49 9.05 1.89
N LEU A 14 2.12 9.62 0.86
CA LEU A 14 3.23 10.56 1.04
C LEU A 14 2.78 11.81 1.81
N ALA A 15 1.64 12.42 1.44
CA ALA A 15 1.11 13.59 2.14
C ALA A 15 0.86 13.28 3.63
N LEU A 16 0.27 12.11 3.95
CA LEU A 16 0.09 11.65 5.32
C LEU A 16 1.44 11.51 6.04
N SER A 17 2.44 10.91 5.38
CA SER A 17 3.77 10.69 5.97
C SER A 17 4.51 11.99 6.33
N CYS A 18 4.13 13.11 5.71
CA CYS A 18 4.69 14.43 5.98
C CYS A 18 4.05 15.15 7.19
N LEU A 19 2.99 14.59 7.77
CA LEU A 19 2.37 15.17 8.96
C LEU A 19 3.19 14.86 10.21
N LYS A 20 3.19 15.78 11.18
CA LYS A 20 3.85 15.57 12.49
C LYS A 20 3.28 14.36 13.22
N ASP A 21 1.97 14.15 13.11
CA ASP A 21 1.27 12.94 13.54
C ASP A 21 0.63 12.29 12.32
N PRO A 22 1.25 11.26 11.73
CA PRO A 22 0.75 10.58 10.55
C PRO A 22 -0.26 9.47 10.88
N THR A 23 -0.95 9.58 12.01
CA THR A 23 -2.02 8.64 12.39
C THR A 23 -3.23 8.83 11.48
N LEU A 24 -3.74 7.72 10.95
CA LEU A 24 -4.94 7.71 10.13
C LEU A 24 -6.18 7.53 11.03
N PRO A 25 -7.03 8.58 11.20
CA PRO A 25 -8.21 8.47 12.05
C PRO A 25 -9.29 7.63 11.38
N PRO A 26 -10.13 6.90 12.14
CA PRO A 26 -11.21 6.06 11.61
C PRO A 26 -12.43 6.91 11.20
N ILE A 27 -12.41 7.47 9.99
CA ILE A 27 -13.47 8.36 9.48
C ILE A 27 -14.33 7.75 8.38
N ASP A 28 -13.90 6.64 7.79
CA ASP A 28 -14.64 5.86 6.81
C ASP A 28 -14.24 4.37 6.86
N GLN A 29 -14.89 3.52 6.06
CA GLN A 29 -14.60 2.09 6.04
C GLN A 29 -13.16 1.76 5.61
N ASN A 30 -12.57 2.53 4.70
CA ASN A 30 -11.20 2.31 4.25
C ASN A 30 -10.19 2.69 5.34
N THR A 31 -10.40 3.82 6.02
CA THR A 31 -9.53 4.22 7.14
C THR A 31 -9.64 3.24 8.31
N MET A 32 -10.85 2.72 8.60
CA MET A 32 -11.07 1.72 9.64
C MET A 32 -10.43 0.37 9.31
N ARG A 33 -10.30 -0.02 8.03
CA ARG A 33 -9.56 -1.23 7.62
C ARG A 33 -8.14 -1.25 8.22
N PHE A 34 -7.52 -0.09 8.35
CA PHE A 34 -6.15 0.06 8.81
C PHE A 34 -6.02 0.54 10.26
N TYR A 35 -7.13 0.62 10.98
CA TYR A 35 -7.13 1.05 12.37
C TYR A 35 -6.23 0.15 13.23
N ASN A 36 -5.23 0.74 13.93
CA ASN A 36 -4.20 0.02 14.69
C ASN A 36 -3.39 -1.03 13.90
N ARG A 37 -3.32 -0.92 12.55
CA ARG A 37 -2.65 -1.89 11.68
C ARG A 37 -1.56 -1.28 10.81
N VAL A 38 -1.12 -0.08 11.17
CA VAL A 38 -0.07 0.66 10.46
C VAL A 38 1.09 0.90 11.40
N ALA A 39 2.27 0.46 11.01
CA ALA A 39 3.51 0.86 11.65
C ALA A 39 4.01 2.19 11.06
N VAL A 40 4.69 3.00 11.87
CA VAL A 40 5.30 4.26 11.43
C VAL A 40 6.78 4.23 11.75
N TYR A 41 7.61 4.39 10.72
CA TYR A 41 9.04 4.61 10.86
C TYR A 41 9.32 6.12 10.82
N LYS A 42 9.75 6.67 11.97
CA LYS A 42 9.90 8.13 12.14
C LYS A 42 11.31 8.64 11.84
N GLU A 43 12.30 7.75 11.76
CA GLU A 43 13.68 8.11 11.49
C GLU A 43 13.89 8.20 9.99
N PHE A 44 13.93 9.42 9.45
CA PHE A 44 14.24 9.63 8.04
C PHE A 44 15.74 9.87 7.88
N GLY A 45 16.46 8.89 7.35
CA GLY A 45 17.92 8.93 7.16
C GLY A 45 18.38 9.31 5.75
N GLY A 46 17.50 9.85 4.91
CA GLY A 46 17.81 10.22 3.54
C GLY A 46 17.32 9.19 2.51
N LEU A 47 18.21 8.64 1.68
CA LEU A 47 17.83 7.76 0.56
C LEU A 47 17.63 6.28 0.93
N GLY A 48 17.75 5.91 2.21
CA GLY A 48 17.44 4.55 2.68
C GLY A 48 18.52 3.51 2.35
N PHE A 49 19.79 3.82 2.54
CA PHE A 49 20.89 2.87 2.37
C PHE A 49 20.91 1.80 3.48
N GLU A 50 21.77 0.80 3.32
CA GLU A 50 21.78 -0.50 4.03
C GLU A 50 21.52 -0.48 5.54
N GLU A 51 21.97 0.55 6.27
CA GLU A 51 21.78 0.65 7.72
C GLU A 51 20.31 0.90 8.14
N GLU A 52 19.47 1.38 7.24
CA GLU A 52 18.06 1.66 7.53
C GLU A 52 17.16 0.45 7.27
N SER A 53 17.56 -0.47 6.40
CA SER A 53 16.74 -1.62 6.02
C SER A 53 16.40 -2.52 7.21
N GLU A 54 17.34 -2.75 8.11
CA GLU A 54 17.12 -3.54 9.32
C GLU A 54 16.20 -2.80 10.31
N LYS A 55 16.38 -1.49 10.48
CA LYS A 55 15.52 -0.67 11.33
C LYS A 55 14.08 -0.64 10.82
N MET A 56 13.90 -0.48 9.51
CA MET A 56 12.57 -0.53 8.87
C MET A 56 11.91 -1.90 9.03
N ALA A 57 12.68 -3.00 8.83
CA ALA A 57 12.21 -4.36 9.02
C ALA A 57 11.78 -4.63 10.47
N ASN A 58 12.49 -4.08 11.45
CA ASN A 58 12.11 -4.16 12.86
C ASN A 58 10.88 -3.31 13.16
N SER A 59 10.76 -2.13 12.54
CA SER A 59 9.65 -1.20 12.78
C SER A 59 8.32 -1.72 12.24
N ILE A 60 8.30 -2.42 11.10
CA ILE A 60 7.05 -2.99 10.55
C ILE A 60 6.49 -4.09 11.46
N GLY A 61 7.35 -4.85 12.16
CA GLY A 61 6.93 -5.90 13.08
C GLY A 61 5.97 -6.91 12.42
N ASN A 62 4.78 -7.07 12.99
CA ASN A 62 3.75 -7.97 12.50
C ASN A 62 2.75 -7.31 11.54
N TYR A 63 2.87 -6.00 11.30
CA TYR A 63 1.98 -5.27 10.40
C TYR A 63 2.30 -5.54 8.93
N ASN A 64 1.35 -5.24 8.08
CA ASN A 64 1.52 -5.29 6.62
C ASN A 64 1.86 -3.94 6.02
N ILE A 65 1.70 -2.85 6.77
CA ILE A 65 1.91 -1.49 6.31
C ILE A 65 2.94 -0.81 7.19
N LEU A 66 3.93 -0.19 6.56
CA LEU A 66 4.90 0.69 7.17
C LEU A 66 4.86 2.05 6.47
N LEU A 67 4.41 3.07 7.18
CA LEU A 67 4.48 4.45 6.74
C LEU A 67 5.85 5.01 7.11
N LEU A 68 6.58 5.48 6.11
CA LEU A 68 7.92 6.06 6.27
C LEU A 68 7.80 7.58 6.34
N ALA A 69 8.11 8.18 7.50
CA ALA A 69 8.00 9.64 7.68
C ALA A 69 8.79 10.39 6.60
N ASN A 70 8.15 11.38 5.97
CA ASN A 70 8.71 12.21 4.88
C ASN A 70 9.17 11.44 3.64
N HIS A 71 8.74 10.18 3.45
CA HIS A 71 9.28 9.34 2.39
C HIS A 71 8.20 8.64 1.56
N GLY A 72 7.23 7.99 2.20
CA GLY A 72 6.20 7.24 1.50
C GLY A 72 5.70 6.03 2.27
N ILE A 73 5.32 4.98 1.54
CA ILE A 73 4.72 3.78 2.11
C ILE A 73 5.42 2.51 1.62
N LEU A 74 5.52 1.52 2.51
CA LEU A 74 5.88 0.14 2.19
C LEU A 74 4.74 -0.78 2.64
N THR A 75 4.31 -1.67 1.74
CA THR A 75 3.38 -2.76 2.07
C THR A 75 4.08 -4.10 1.96
N ALA A 76 3.77 -5.04 2.87
CA ALA A 76 4.39 -6.36 2.92
C ALA A 76 3.35 -7.43 3.26
N ALA A 77 3.05 -8.32 2.32
CA ALA A 77 2.03 -9.34 2.48
C ALA A 77 2.49 -10.72 1.96
N PRO A 78 1.76 -11.82 2.26
CA PRO A 78 2.09 -13.15 1.76
C PRO A 78 2.13 -13.25 0.24
N THR A 79 1.26 -12.51 -0.48
CA THR A 79 1.22 -12.46 -1.94
C THR A 79 1.37 -11.05 -2.46
N ILE A 80 1.77 -10.91 -3.73
CA ILE A 80 1.83 -9.61 -4.42
C ILE A 80 0.44 -8.98 -4.54
N ALA A 81 -0.58 -9.80 -4.74
CA ALA A 81 -1.95 -9.35 -4.88
C ALA A 81 -2.47 -8.72 -3.58
N GLN A 82 -2.18 -9.33 -2.43
CA GLN A 82 -2.52 -8.76 -1.13
C GLN A 82 -1.73 -7.48 -0.84
N ALA A 83 -0.40 -7.47 -1.14
CA ALA A 83 0.40 -6.27 -0.97
C ALA A 83 -0.11 -5.10 -1.83
N PHE A 84 -0.55 -5.40 -3.06
CA PHE A 84 -1.14 -4.41 -3.97
C PHE A 84 -2.50 -3.91 -3.47
N ASP A 85 -3.36 -4.81 -3.00
CA ASP A 85 -4.68 -4.47 -2.48
C ASP A 85 -4.57 -3.59 -1.22
N ASP A 86 -3.68 -3.94 -0.30
CA ASP A 86 -3.38 -3.13 0.88
C ASP A 86 -2.85 -1.74 0.49
N LEU A 87 -1.93 -1.67 -0.48
CA LEU A 87 -1.39 -0.40 -0.98
C LEU A 87 -2.47 0.47 -1.59
N TYR A 88 -3.31 -0.09 -2.46
CA TYR A 88 -4.38 0.63 -3.15
C TYR A 88 -5.38 1.22 -2.17
N TYR A 89 -5.90 0.40 -1.25
CA TYR A 89 -6.89 0.86 -0.28
C TYR A 89 -6.31 1.76 0.79
N PHE A 90 -5.05 1.60 1.16
CA PHE A 90 -4.38 2.55 2.04
C PHE A 90 -4.24 3.92 1.38
N GLU A 91 -3.85 3.99 0.11
CA GLU A 91 -3.81 5.25 -0.64
C GLU A 91 -5.20 5.91 -0.69
N LYS A 92 -6.27 5.12 -0.91
CA LYS A 92 -7.66 5.63 -0.89
C LYS A 92 -8.10 6.12 0.49
N ALA A 93 -7.70 5.44 1.56
CA ALA A 93 -7.93 5.89 2.92
C ALA A 93 -7.23 7.24 3.20
N CYS A 94 -5.97 7.36 2.79
CA CYS A 94 -5.21 8.60 2.89
C CYS A 94 -5.85 9.73 2.06
N GLU A 95 -6.31 9.44 0.83
CA GLU A 95 -7.02 10.39 -0.02
C GLU A 95 -8.24 10.97 0.67
N THR A 96 -9.08 10.10 1.24
CA THR A 96 -10.27 10.51 2.01
C THR A 96 -9.89 11.41 3.18
N TYR A 97 -8.92 10.98 3.98
CA TYR A 97 -8.49 11.73 5.16
C TYR A 97 -7.89 13.10 4.80
N ILE A 98 -6.92 13.14 3.91
CA ILE A 98 -6.27 14.40 3.51
C ILE A 98 -7.27 15.36 2.87
N THR A 99 -8.20 14.85 2.07
CA THR A 99 -9.28 15.66 1.46
C THR A 99 -10.21 16.22 2.53
N ALA A 100 -10.67 15.41 3.47
CA ALA A 100 -11.53 15.86 4.57
C ALA A 100 -10.80 16.88 5.45
N LEU A 101 -9.54 16.63 5.79
CA LEU A 101 -8.70 17.53 6.59
C LEU A 101 -8.52 18.89 5.92
N SER A 102 -8.38 18.93 4.60
CA SER A 102 -8.18 20.17 3.82
C SER A 102 -9.36 21.12 3.88
N THR A 103 -10.54 20.66 4.29
CA THR A 103 -11.73 21.51 4.45
C THR A 103 -11.66 22.42 5.67
N GLY A 104 -10.76 22.14 6.62
CA GLY A 104 -10.67 22.83 7.91
C GLY A 104 -11.87 22.60 8.83
N LYS A 105 -12.78 21.68 8.49
CA LYS A 105 -13.93 21.30 9.33
C LYS A 105 -13.55 20.18 10.27
N GLU A 106 -14.28 20.08 11.38
CA GLU A 106 -14.13 18.97 12.32
C GLU A 106 -14.49 17.64 11.66
N LEU A 107 -13.70 16.61 11.94
CA LEU A 107 -13.90 15.27 11.39
C LEU A 107 -14.88 14.48 12.27
N ASN A 108 -15.77 13.74 11.61
CA ASN A 108 -16.62 12.77 12.29
C ASN A 108 -15.85 11.46 12.46
N VAL A 109 -15.28 11.25 13.61
CA VAL A 109 -14.42 10.10 13.95
C VAL A 109 -15.26 9.01 14.62
N ALA A 110 -15.19 7.77 14.12
CA ALA A 110 -15.86 6.63 14.71
C ALA A 110 -15.27 6.26 16.08
N SER A 111 -16.07 5.59 16.92
CA SER A 111 -15.56 5.11 18.21
C SER A 111 -14.50 4.01 18.00
N PRO A 112 -13.57 3.86 18.98
CA PRO A 112 -12.55 2.81 18.92
C PRO A 112 -13.14 1.40 18.73
N GLU A 113 -14.30 1.11 19.35
CA GLU A 113 -14.97 -0.19 19.26
C GLU A 113 -15.44 -0.46 17.81
N ILE A 114 -16.05 0.55 17.18
CA ILE A 114 -16.52 0.42 15.79
C ILE A 114 -15.33 0.31 14.83
N ALA A 115 -14.29 1.10 15.05
CA ALA A 115 -13.09 1.07 14.23
C ALA A 115 -12.39 -0.31 14.29
N GLU A 116 -12.18 -0.84 15.50
CA GLU A 116 -11.56 -2.15 15.69
C GLU A 116 -12.41 -3.29 15.13
N LYS A 117 -13.74 -3.25 15.39
CA LYS A 117 -14.66 -4.23 14.80
C LYS A 117 -14.57 -4.23 13.28
N THR A 118 -14.60 -3.05 12.64
CA THR A 118 -14.52 -2.94 11.19
C THR A 118 -13.18 -3.46 10.65
N ALA A 119 -12.08 -3.18 11.32
CA ALA A 119 -10.78 -3.70 10.96
C ALA A 119 -10.72 -5.24 11.01
N GLN A 120 -11.29 -5.85 12.07
CA GLN A 120 -11.40 -7.30 12.20
C GLN A 120 -12.31 -7.92 11.15
N ASP A 121 -13.42 -7.26 10.82
CA ASP A 121 -14.32 -7.72 9.74
C ASP A 121 -13.56 -7.77 8.40
N TRP A 122 -12.68 -6.78 8.11
CA TRP A 122 -11.80 -6.78 6.95
C TRP A 122 -10.76 -7.90 6.96
N GLU A 123 -10.12 -8.17 8.10
CA GLU A 123 -9.15 -9.27 8.24
C GLU A 123 -9.80 -10.65 8.00
N ASN A 124 -11.07 -10.79 8.37
CA ASN A 124 -11.86 -12.02 8.19
C ASN A 124 -12.60 -12.07 6.85
N TYR A 125 -12.53 -11.00 6.04
CA TYR A 125 -13.12 -10.98 4.72
C TYR A 125 -12.36 -11.91 3.76
N SER A 126 -12.99 -12.29 2.64
CA SER A 126 -12.40 -13.28 1.72
C SER A 126 -10.95 -12.95 1.33
N THR A 127 -10.05 -13.95 1.49
CA THR A 127 -8.63 -13.84 1.12
C THR A 127 -8.40 -13.69 -0.39
N ASP A 128 -9.42 -13.95 -1.22
CA ASP A 128 -9.31 -13.93 -2.68
C ASP A 128 -9.52 -12.53 -3.27
N MET A 129 -9.93 -11.54 -2.45
CA MET A 129 -10.24 -10.19 -2.94
C MET A 129 -9.03 -9.52 -3.58
N GLY A 130 -7.85 -9.66 -3.00
CA GLY A 130 -6.62 -9.11 -3.58
C GLY A 130 -6.30 -9.71 -4.96
N GLU A 131 -6.48 -11.02 -5.13
CA GLU A 131 -6.26 -11.69 -6.42
C GLU A 131 -7.28 -11.24 -7.47
N LEU A 132 -8.56 -11.12 -7.10
CA LEU A 132 -9.60 -10.61 -7.99
C LEU A 132 -9.34 -9.16 -8.40
N HIS A 133 -8.93 -8.31 -7.44
CA HIS A 133 -8.59 -6.92 -7.70
C HIS A 133 -7.39 -6.79 -8.65
N LEU A 134 -6.27 -7.47 -8.37
CA LEU A 134 -5.08 -7.45 -9.23
C LEU A 134 -5.39 -7.99 -10.62
N LYS A 135 -6.22 -9.05 -10.73
CA LYS A 135 -6.66 -9.60 -12.01
C LYS A 135 -7.50 -8.60 -12.81
N ALA A 136 -8.42 -7.87 -12.14
CA ALA A 136 -9.22 -6.84 -12.80
C ALA A 136 -8.35 -5.71 -13.35
N VAL A 137 -7.39 -5.20 -12.56
CA VAL A 137 -6.46 -4.15 -13.01
C VAL A 137 -5.59 -4.64 -14.17
N ARG A 138 -5.08 -5.87 -14.12
CA ARG A 138 -4.33 -6.47 -15.24
C ARG A 138 -5.16 -6.55 -16.50
N SER A 139 -6.44 -6.92 -16.40
CA SER A 139 -7.33 -6.98 -17.57
C SER A 139 -7.52 -5.64 -18.25
N ILE A 140 -7.58 -4.56 -17.45
CA ILE A 140 -7.65 -3.18 -17.95
C ILE A 140 -6.34 -2.83 -18.68
N LEU A 141 -5.19 -3.04 -18.04
CA LEU A 141 -3.87 -2.77 -18.63
C LEU A 141 -3.64 -3.59 -19.90
N ASP A 142 -4.07 -4.85 -19.92
CA ASP A 142 -3.96 -5.72 -21.11
C ASP A 142 -4.72 -5.18 -22.31
N SER A 143 -5.83 -4.47 -22.08
CA SER A 143 -6.64 -3.87 -23.15
C SER A 143 -6.18 -2.47 -23.55
N GLU A 144 -5.60 -1.70 -22.64
CA GLU A 144 -5.22 -0.30 -22.87
C GLU A 144 -3.76 -0.16 -23.28
N ASP A 145 -2.84 -0.81 -22.58
CA ASP A 145 -1.41 -0.78 -22.87
C ASP A 145 -0.71 -2.07 -22.40
N PRO A 146 -0.60 -3.09 -23.27
CA PRO A 146 0.05 -4.35 -22.92
C PRO A 146 1.59 -4.27 -22.90
N SER A 147 2.21 -3.11 -23.07
CA SER A 147 3.67 -2.93 -23.17
C SER A 147 4.45 -3.39 -21.93
N TYR A 148 3.79 -3.50 -20.78
CA TYR A 148 4.39 -4.02 -19.55
C TYR A 148 4.66 -5.53 -19.57
N LYS A 149 4.07 -6.27 -20.54
CA LYS A 149 4.30 -7.71 -20.69
C LYS A 149 5.68 -8.00 -21.24
N PRO A 150 6.35 -9.08 -20.81
CA PRO A 150 7.63 -9.47 -21.38
C PRO A 150 7.51 -9.64 -22.89
N VAL A 151 8.44 -9.05 -23.63
CA VAL A 151 8.52 -9.27 -25.08
C VAL A 151 9.00 -10.70 -25.31
N SER A 152 8.16 -11.54 -25.89
CA SER A 152 8.59 -12.85 -26.38
C SER A 152 9.44 -12.63 -27.63
N TYR A 153 10.76 -12.66 -27.49
CA TYR A 153 11.64 -12.73 -28.67
C TYR A 153 11.51 -14.14 -29.28
N THR A 154 10.70 -14.28 -30.29
CA THR A 154 10.87 -15.38 -31.25
C THR A 154 12.23 -15.13 -31.89
N HIS A 155 13.20 -16.02 -31.68
CA HIS A 155 14.46 -16.01 -32.38
C HIS A 155 14.15 -16.13 -33.89
N LEU A 156 14.22 -15.02 -34.61
CA LEU A 156 14.37 -15.04 -36.05
C LEU A 156 15.75 -15.62 -36.30
N THR A 157 15.82 -16.89 -36.65
CA THR A 157 17.05 -17.49 -37.22
C THR A 157 17.40 -16.69 -38.43
N LEU A 158 18.51 -15.95 -38.37
CA LEU A 158 19.07 -15.32 -39.58
C LEU A 158 19.34 -16.42 -40.61
N PRO A 159 18.97 -16.23 -41.89
CA PRO A 159 19.30 -17.19 -42.92
C PRO A 159 20.81 -17.30 -43.00
N THR A 160 21.35 -18.51 -42.77
CA THR A 160 22.75 -18.85 -43.05
C THR A 160 22.97 -18.67 -44.52
N LYS A 161 23.80 -17.70 -44.90
CA LYS A 161 24.29 -17.58 -46.27
C LYS A 161 25.07 -18.85 -46.63
N ALA A 162 24.60 -19.57 -47.64
CA ALA A 162 25.35 -20.61 -48.31
C ALA A 162 26.52 -20.01 -49.09
#